data_9bbd471d2b5463a2ce927c35817569cd
#
_entry.id   9bbd471d2b5463a2ce927c35817569cd
#
_cell.length_a   1.000
_cell.length_b   1.000
_cell.length_c   1.000
_cell.angle_alpha   90.00
_cell.angle_beta   90.00
_cell.angle_gamma   90.00
#
_symmetry.space_group_name_H-M   'P 1'
#
loop_
_entity.id
_entity.type
_entity.pdbx_description
1 polymer ?
#
loop_
_entity_poly.entity_id
_entity_poly.type
_entity_poly.pdbx_seq_one_letter_code
_entity_poly.pdbx_strand_id
1 'polypeptide(L)'
;MLSNQVLVIPPEEEHHEKINAAMNKCGLSSVCCKKFDEARIFMTTQKFGVVFCHDTLPDGDFRGVVSAAKPTPVVVLSRFAEWDHYLAALSAGAFEYIACPPNSDETERIVWSAMASGREFASGTTH
;
A
#
# COMPACT_ATOMS: atom_id res chain seq x y z
N MET A 1 -3.62 13.65 12.48
CA MET A 1 -4.61 13.60 11.37
C MET A 1 -4.13 12.64 10.28
N LEU A 2 -5.01 11.78 9.83
CA LEU A 2 -4.67 10.85 8.76
C LEU A 2 -4.73 11.56 7.40
N SER A 3 -3.82 11.19 6.54
CA SER A 3 -3.79 11.71 5.18
C SER A 3 -4.87 11.04 4.33
N ASN A 4 -5.48 11.80 3.43
CA ASN A 4 -6.40 11.27 2.44
C ASN A 4 -5.67 10.82 1.16
N GLN A 5 -4.35 10.79 1.21
CA GLN A 5 -3.55 10.38 0.06
C GLN A 5 -3.08 8.94 0.19
N VAL A 6 -3.02 8.27 -0.94
CA VAL A 6 -2.55 6.89 -1.05
C VAL A 6 -1.40 6.87 -2.03
N LEU A 7 -0.30 6.23 -1.66
CA LEU A 7 0.84 6.07 -2.56
C LEU A 7 0.71 4.71 -3.25
N VAL A 8 0.87 4.70 -4.56
CA VAL A 8 0.73 3.49 -5.36
C VAL A 8 2.00 3.26 -6.16
N ILE A 9 2.58 2.06 -6.02
CA ILE A 9 3.79 1.67 -6.74
C ILE A 9 3.49 0.40 -7.53
N PRO A 10 2.66 0.48 -8.59
CA PRO A 10 2.32 -0.71 -9.38
C PRO A 10 3.39 -1.01 -10.42
N PRO A 11 3.54 -2.28 -10.77
CA PRO A 11 4.47 -2.66 -11.83
C PRO A 11 3.93 -2.33 -13.20
N GLU A 12 2.60 -2.22 -13.31
CA GLU A 12 1.93 -2.01 -14.59
C GLU A 12 0.86 -0.93 -14.44
N GLU A 13 0.74 -0.14 -15.49
CA GLU A 13 -0.18 0.98 -15.53
C GLU A 13 -1.64 0.55 -15.35
N GLU A 14 -1.98 -0.60 -15.89
CA GLU A 14 -3.35 -1.13 -15.77
C GLU A 14 -3.76 -1.32 -14.32
N HIS A 15 -2.85 -1.83 -13.50
CA HIS A 15 -3.13 -2.02 -12.08
C HIS A 15 -3.31 -0.68 -11.37
N HIS A 16 -2.51 0.29 -11.77
CA HIS A 16 -2.62 1.65 -11.22
C HIS A 16 -4.00 2.25 -11.50
N GLU A 17 -4.50 2.09 -12.72
CA GLU A 17 -5.81 2.62 -13.06
C GLU A 17 -6.93 2.02 -12.22
N LYS A 18 -6.87 0.72 -11.97
CA LYS A 18 -7.87 0.05 -11.16
C LYS A 18 -7.84 0.52 -9.72
N ILE A 19 -6.65 0.67 -9.17
CA ILE A 19 -6.49 1.15 -7.79
C ILE A 19 -6.96 2.60 -7.70
N ASN A 20 -6.58 3.41 -8.68
CA ASN A 20 -6.97 4.82 -8.70
C ASN A 20 -8.48 4.98 -8.75
N ALA A 21 -9.17 4.16 -9.55
CA ALA A 21 -10.62 4.19 -9.61
C ALA A 21 -11.25 3.84 -8.27
N ALA A 22 -10.70 2.84 -7.58
CA ALA A 22 -11.20 2.46 -6.26
C ALA A 22 -10.98 3.59 -5.24
N MET A 23 -9.82 4.25 -5.30
CA MET A 23 -9.53 5.35 -4.40
C MET A 23 -10.47 6.53 -4.64
N ASN A 24 -10.77 6.83 -5.89
CA ASN A 24 -11.70 7.90 -6.23
C ASN A 24 -13.09 7.64 -5.64
N LYS A 25 -13.53 6.39 -5.65
CA LYS A 25 -14.80 6.01 -5.03
C LYS A 25 -14.80 6.26 -3.53
N CYS A 26 -13.64 6.13 -2.90
CA CYS A 26 -13.50 6.34 -1.46
C CYS A 26 -13.27 7.81 -1.10
N GLY A 27 -13.19 8.69 -2.08
CA GLY A 27 -12.90 10.09 -1.83
C GLY A 27 -11.44 10.35 -1.51
N LEU A 28 -10.55 9.46 -1.95
CA LEU A 28 -9.12 9.55 -1.68
C LEU A 28 -8.37 9.92 -2.94
N SER A 29 -7.21 10.55 -2.76
CA SER A 29 -6.31 10.90 -3.87
C SER A 29 -5.17 9.89 -3.92
N SER A 30 -4.74 9.51 -5.12
CA SER A 30 -3.60 8.61 -5.26
C SER A 30 -2.44 9.33 -5.94
N VAL A 31 -1.23 9.01 -5.48
CA VAL A 31 0.02 9.45 -6.09
C VAL A 31 0.71 8.18 -6.59
N CYS A 32 1.14 8.18 -7.82
CA CYS A 32 1.72 6.99 -8.44
C CYS A 32 3.20 7.18 -8.73
N CYS A 33 3.99 6.15 -8.51
CA CYS A 33 5.37 6.12 -8.93
C CYS A 33 5.73 4.69 -9.36
N LYS A 34 6.87 4.53 -10.02
CA LYS A 34 7.25 3.24 -10.59
C LYS A 34 8.43 2.59 -9.89
N LYS A 35 9.18 3.37 -9.11
CA LYS A 35 10.42 2.90 -8.48
C LYS A 35 10.43 3.19 -7.00
N PHE A 36 11.20 2.39 -6.29
CA PHE A 36 11.39 2.59 -4.86
C PHE A 36 11.99 3.95 -4.54
N ASP A 37 12.98 4.40 -5.32
CA ASP A 37 13.61 5.71 -5.09
C ASP A 37 12.59 6.84 -5.15
N GLU A 38 11.70 6.80 -6.12
CA GLU A 38 10.63 7.79 -6.22
C GLU A 38 9.70 7.72 -5.00
N ALA A 39 9.36 6.49 -4.60
CA ALA A 39 8.49 6.28 -3.45
C ALA A 39 9.11 6.86 -2.19
N ARG A 40 10.40 6.66 -1.99
CA ARG A 40 11.10 7.21 -0.82
C ARG A 40 11.01 8.72 -0.77
N ILE A 41 11.19 9.38 -1.91
CA ILE A 41 11.10 10.83 -1.97
C ILE A 41 9.68 11.28 -1.60
N PHE A 42 8.67 10.64 -2.16
CA PHE A 42 7.29 10.98 -1.84
C PHE A 42 6.99 10.78 -0.36
N MET A 43 7.49 9.70 0.22
CA MET A 43 7.23 9.39 1.63
C MET A 43 7.94 10.36 2.58
N THR A 44 9.01 11.02 2.14
CA THR A 44 9.68 12.02 2.97
C THR A 44 9.06 13.41 2.82
N THR A 45 8.40 13.69 1.71
CA THR A 45 7.85 15.01 1.43
C THR A 45 6.36 15.12 1.68
N GLN A 46 5.65 13.99 1.69
CA GLN A 46 4.21 13.95 1.86
C GLN A 46 3.82 12.85 2.82
N LYS A 47 2.63 12.95 3.38
CA LYS A 47 2.09 11.91 4.26
C LYS A 47 1.04 11.10 3.53
N PHE A 48 1.09 9.79 3.71
CA PHE A 48 0.13 8.88 3.10
C PHE A 48 -0.58 8.06 4.16
N GLY A 49 -1.84 7.77 3.92
CA GLY A 49 -2.60 6.91 4.82
C GLY A 49 -2.35 5.44 4.57
N VAL A 50 -2.06 5.09 3.33
CA VAL A 50 -1.81 3.71 2.90
C VAL A 50 -0.83 3.73 1.74
N VAL A 51 0.00 2.70 1.64
CA VAL A 51 0.88 2.50 0.49
C VAL A 51 0.54 1.18 -0.19
N PHE A 52 0.28 1.21 -1.48
CA PHE A 52 0.13 0.00 -2.30
C PHE A 52 1.45 -0.22 -3.03
N CYS A 53 2.01 -1.40 -2.91
CA CYS A 53 3.32 -1.72 -3.47
C CYS A 53 3.31 -3.11 -4.08
N HIS A 54 3.84 -3.24 -5.28
CA HIS A 54 4.02 -4.55 -5.88
C HIS A 54 5.14 -5.29 -5.14
N ASP A 55 5.08 -6.62 -5.14
CA ASP A 55 6.05 -7.44 -4.39
C ASP A 55 7.48 -7.27 -4.91
N THR A 56 7.67 -6.97 -6.20
CA THR A 56 8.98 -6.66 -6.76
C THR A 56 8.94 -5.33 -7.48
N LEU A 57 10.01 -4.57 -7.37
CA LEU A 57 10.16 -3.26 -8.02
C LEU A 57 11.42 -3.28 -8.88
N PRO A 58 11.54 -2.37 -9.84
CA PRO A 58 12.76 -2.31 -10.68
C PRO A 58 14.05 -2.16 -9.87
N ASP A 59 13.98 -1.52 -8.72
CA ASP A 59 15.14 -1.21 -7.89
C ASP A 59 14.99 -1.73 -6.45
N GLY A 60 14.24 -2.80 -6.26
CA GLY A 60 14.09 -3.37 -4.93
C GLY A 60 12.86 -4.26 -4.82
N ASP A 61 12.35 -4.38 -3.61
CA ASP A 61 11.12 -5.13 -3.36
C ASP A 61 10.30 -4.46 -2.26
N PHE A 62 9.15 -5.09 -1.93
CA PHE A 62 8.22 -4.50 -0.97
C PHE A 62 8.80 -4.35 0.44
N ARG A 63 9.82 -5.14 0.79
CA ARG A 63 10.41 -5.08 2.14
C ARG A 63 11.03 -3.72 2.40
N GLY A 64 11.70 -3.16 1.41
CA GLY A 64 12.26 -1.82 1.51
C GLY A 64 11.18 -0.77 1.69
N VAL A 65 10.07 -0.94 0.98
CA VAL A 65 8.94 -0.01 1.08
C VAL A 65 8.29 -0.10 2.45
N VAL A 66 8.08 -1.31 2.96
CA VAL A 66 7.52 -1.49 4.32
C VAL A 66 8.38 -0.79 5.35
N SER A 67 9.69 -0.97 5.26
CA SER A 67 10.62 -0.35 6.20
C SER A 67 10.59 1.18 6.11
N ALA A 68 10.59 1.72 4.90
CA ALA A 68 10.60 3.17 4.69
C ALA A 68 9.26 3.81 5.03
N ALA A 69 8.17 3.09 4.90
CA ALA A 69 6.82 3.64 5.10
C ALA A 69 6.37 3.64 6.55
N LYS A 70 7.05 2.90 7.44
CA LYS A 70 6.61 2.78 8.83
C LYS A 70 6.34 4.14 9.47
N PRO A 71 5.25 4.28 10.21
CA PRO A 71 4.23 3.30 10.58
C PRO A 71 3.05 3.20 9.60
N THR A 72 3.18 3.75 8.40
CA THR A 72 2.11 3.71 7.41
C THR A 72 1.92 2.27 6.93
N PRO A 73 0.68 1.76 6.89
CA PRO A 73 0.44 0.40 6.43
C PRO A 73 0.73 0.25 4.95
N VAL A 74 1.30 -0.89 4.58
CA VAL A 74 1.65 -1.21 3.20
C VAL A 74 0.85 -2.43 2.76
N VAL A 75 0.15 -2.30 1.64
CA VAL A 75 -0.58 -3.40 1.02
C VAL A 75 0.25 -3.88 -0.17
N VAL A 76 0.60 -5.16 -0.16
CA VAL A 76 1.44 -5.73 -1.21
C VAL A 76 0.58 -6.32 -2.30
N LEU A 77 0.92 -6.01 -3.55
CA LEU A 77 0.26 -6.53 -4.74
C LEU A 77 1.14 -7.60 -5.37
N SER A 78 0.57 -8.73 -5.75
CA SER A 78 1.34 -9.79 -6.37
C SER A 78 0.53 -10.46 -7.48
N ARG A 79 1.23 -10.96 -8.49
CA ARG A 79 0.60 -11.76 -9.54
C ARG A 79 0.38 -13.18 -9.08
N PHE A 80 1.00 -13.56 -7.97
CA PHE A 80 0.95 -14.93 -7.46
C PHE A 80 0.19 -14.96 -6.14
N ALA A 81 -0.96 -15.61 -6.15
CA ALA A 81 -1.80 -15.74 -4.96
C ALA A 81 -1.43 -17.02 -4.20
N GLU A 82 -0.17 -17.16 -3.83
CA GLU A 82 0.33 -18.33 -3.14
C GLU A 82 0.40 -18.08 -1.64
N TRP A 83 0.01 -19.10 -0.89
CA TRP A 83 -0.03 -19.02 0.58
C TRP A 83 1.32 -18.65 1.20
N ASP A 84 2.39 -19.25 0.69
CA ASP A 84 3.73 -18.98 1.20
C ASP A 84 4.14 -17.52 0.99
N HIS A 85 3.80 -16.95 -0.14
CA HIS A 85 4.09 -15.54 -0.43
C HIS A 85 3.27 -14.63 0.47
N TYR A 86 2.02 -15.00 0.71
CA TYR A 86 1.14 -14.26 1.61
C TYR A 86 1.73 -14.20 3.02
N LEU A 87 2.12 -15.35 3.55
CA LEU A 87 2.71 -15.41 4.89
C LEU A 87 4.03 -14.67 4.97
N ALA A 88 4.85 -14.77 3.94
CA ALA A 88 6.13 -14.07 3.90
C ALA A 88 5.94 -12.56 3.92
N ALA A 89 4.96 -12.06 3.18
CA ALA A 89 4.67 -10.62 3.14
C ALA A 89 4.22 -10.12 4.50
N LEU A 90 3.29 -10.83 5.14
CA LEU A 90 2.80 -10.43 6.46
C LEU A 90 3.91 -10.50 7.50
N SER A 91 4.76 -11.53 7.43
CA SER A 91 5.90 -11.67 8.35
C SER A 91 6.91 -10.54 8.19
N ALA A 92 7.03 -10.00 6.99
CA ALA A 92 7.93 -8.88 6.71
C ALA A 92 7.35 -7.53 7.14
N GLY A 93 6.10 -7.50 7.58
CA GLY A 93 5.47 -6.28 8.08
C GLY A 93 4.42 -5.67 7.17
N ALA A 94 4.05 -6.33 6.08
CA ALA A 94 2.98 -5.84 5.22
C ALA A 94 1.65 -5.92 5.96
N PHE A 95 0.79 -4.95 5.72
CA PHE A 95 -0.54 -4.95 6.30
C PHE A 95 -1.43 -6.02 5.65
N GLU A 96 -1.34 -6.15 4.34
CA GLU A 96 -2.12 -7.11 3.59
C GLU A 96 -1.40 -7.46 2.28
N TYR A 97 -1.85 -8.54 1.65
CA TYR A 97 -1.27 -9.05 0.41
C TYR A 97 -2.41 -9.47 -0.49
N ILE A 98 -2.52 -8.87 -1.65
CA ILE A 98 -3.62 -9.16 -2.57
C ILE A 98 -3.10 -9.54 -3.95
N ALA A 99 -3.86 -10.40 -4.62
CA ALA A 99 -3.51 -10.86 -5.97
C ALA A 99 -3.93 -9.83 -7.00
N CYS A 100 -3.12 -9.64 -8.02
CA CYS A 100 -3.44 -8.80 -9.17
C CYS A 100 -4.17 -9.62 -10.23
N PRO A 101 -5.08 -9.02 -10.96
CA PRO A 101 -5.52 -7.62 -10.86
C PRO A 101 -6.40 -7.41 -9.63
N PRO A 102 -6.29 -6.26 -8.97
CA PRO A 102 -7.05 -6.04 -7.75
C PRO A 102 -8.54 -5.88 -8.03
N ASN A 103 -9.34 -6.46 -7.14
CA ASN A 103 -10.78 -6.33 -7.19
C ASN A 103 -11.17 -5.02 -6.49
N SER A 104 -12.07 -4.25 -7.10
CA SER A 104 -12.45 -2.95 -6.58
C SER A 104 -13.02 -3.01 -5.16
N ASP A 105 -13.95 -3.93 -4.92
CA ASP A 105 -14.58 -4.04 -3.59
C ASP A 105 -13.58 -4.47 -2.52
N GLU A 106 -12.72 -5.40 -2.87
CA GLU A 106 -11.68 -5.87 -1.97
C GLU A 106 -10.69 -4.75 -1.66
N THR A 107 -10.30 -3.99 -2.69
CA THR A 107 -9.38 -2.87 -2.54
C THR A 107 -9.95 -1.82 -1.61
N GLU A 108 -11.22 -1.45 -1.80
CA GLU A 108 -11.86 -0.45 -0.94
C GLU A 108 -11.91 -0.92 0.51
N ARG A 109 -12.28 -2.17 0.74
CA ARG A 109 -12.35 -2.72 2.09
C ARG A 109 -10.98 -2.71 2.76
N ILE A 110 -9.95 -3.11 2.04
CA ILE A 110 -8.59 -3.16 2.58
C ILE A 110 -8.08 -1.76 2.90
N VAL A 111 -8.37 -0.80 2.04
CA VAL A 111 -7.96 0.58 2.29
C VAL A 111 -8.58 1.11 3.59
N TRP A 112 -9.88 0.90 3.79
CA TRP A 112 -10.52 1.36 5.01
C TRP A 112 -9.98 0.65 6.23
N SER A 113 -9.71 -0.65 6.14
CA SER A 113 -9.10 -1.41 7.23
C SER A 113 -7.69 -0.90 7.54
N ALA A 114 -6.91 -0.63 6.50
CA ALA A 114 -5.54 -0.14 6.68
C ALA A 114 -5.54 1.24 7.32
N MET A 115 -6.42 2.13 6.87
CA MET A 115 -6.50 3.47 7.44
C MET A 115 -6.99 3.45 8.88
N ALA A 116 -7.92 2.56 9.19
CA ALA A 116 -8.39 2.39 10.57
C ALA A 116 -7.28 1.85 11.47
N SER A 117 -6.47 0.92 10.95
CA SER A 117 -5.31 0.38 11.67
C SER A 117 -4.29 1.48 11.97
N GLY A 118 -4.03 2.35 10.98
CA GLY A 118 -3.14 3.48 11.17
C GLY A 118 -3.66 4.44 12.22
N ARG A 119 -4.97 4.67 12.24
CA ARG A 119 -5.60 5.51 13.24
C ARG A 119 -5.49 4.90 14.63
N GLU A 120 -5.76 3.61 14.74
CA GLU A 120 -5.63 2.88 15.99
C GLU A 120 -4.20 2.92 16.50
N PHE A 121 -3.25 2.73 15.59
CA PHE A 121 -1.84 2.77 15.94
C PHE A 121 -1.47 4.14 16.50
N ALA A 122 -1.93 5.20 15.85
CA ALA A 122 -1.62 6.57 16.27
C ALA A 122 -2.23 6.90 17.63
N SER A 123 -3.44 6.41 17.93
CA SER A 123 -4.10 6.66 19.19
C SER A 123 -3.86 5.55 20.20
N GLY A 124 -3.53 4.36 19.71
CA GLY A 124 -3.35 3.17 20.54
C GLY A 124 -2.05 3.15 21.30
N THR A 125 -1.20 4.10 21.10
CA THR A 125 0.05 4.22 21.84
C THR A 125 -0.17 4.43 23.33
N THR A 126 -1.39 4.67 23.71
CA THR A 126 -1.76 4.85 25.11
C THR A 126 -1.91 3.52 25.86
N HIS A 127 -1.90 2.44 25.15
CA HIS A 127 -2.05 1.16 25.81
C HIS A 127 -0.78 0.65 26.36
#